data_4b30887ad47978baa28fc380a858201f
#
_entry.id   4b30887ad47978baa28fc380a858201f
#
_cell.length_a   1.000
_cell.length_b   1.000
_cell.length_c   1.000
_cell.angle_alpha   90.00
_cell.angle_beta   90.00
_cell.angle_gamma   90.00
#
_symmetry.space_group_name_H-M   'P 1'
#
loop_
_entity.id
_entity.type
_entity.pdbx_description
1 polymer ?
#
loop_
_entity_poly.entity_id
_entity_poly.type
_entity_poly.pdbx_seq_one_letter_code
_entity_poly.pdbx_strand_id
1 'polypeptide(L)'
;MASTPFHAQDPAQFLRQLFDAAVARAQPLLNMSACLPAVPRGRTVVLGAGKAAGAMAHALDALWPQDAPMAGLVVTRYHHTPPRPAGLAQRIEVVEASHPVPDEAGLKASQRMMALCQGLSADDLVICLVSGGGSALLTLPAEGLTLADKQRINRELLESGANILEMNTLRKHLSRIKGGRLAAACHPAHVVTLTISDVPGDDPAVIASGPTVPDASTCAQALAIVERYRIGLPEAVLAGLRLGDLETPKPSDAVFQGHSVKMLATPQQSLEAAAEVARQAGLNAYILSDEMEGESREVGKVQAALARAAARGEGPFQKPCVILSGGETTVTVRPQAAGVPRGKGGRAGEFCLGLAVALQGQAGVWGLAADTDGIDGVEDNAGALVTPDTLSRAEVLGLKPSAYLDRNDSYRFFEALENLVVSGPTHTNVNDFRALLVL
;
A
#
# COMPACT_ATOMS: atom_id res chain seq x y z
N MET A 1 19.73 16.41 -15.63
CA MET A 1 19.36 17.85 -15.62
C MET A 1 20.08 18.48 -14.46
N ALA A 2 20.68 19.67 -14.58
CA ALA A 2 21.29 20.34 -13.42
C ALA A 2 20.19 20.71 -12.42
N SER A 3 20.31 20.27 -11.17
CA SER A 3 19.37 20.60 -10.10
C SER A 3 19.41 22.10 -9.81
N THR A 4 18.24 22.73 -9.75
CA THR A 4 18.14 24.15 -9.34
C THR A 4 18.39 24.23 -7.85
N PRO A 5 19.33 25.06 -7.38
CA PRO A 5 19.57 25.26 -5.95
C PRO A 5 18.28 25.66 -5.22
N PHE A 6 18.05 25.11 -4.03
CA PHE A 6 16.80 25.30 -3.28
C PHE A 6 16.42 26.78 -3.05
N HIS A 7 17.38 27.66 -2.82
CA HIS A 7 17.15 29.10 -2.59
C HIS A 7 16.43 29.82 -3.73
N ALA A 8 16.27 29.19 -4.90
CA ALA A 8 15.53 29.69 -6.04
C ALA A 8 14.16 29.00 -6.24
N GLN A 9 13.74 28.12 -5.32
CA GLN A 9 12.53 27.33 -5.45
C GLN A 9 11.46 27.77 -4.43
N ASP A 10 10.17 27.65 -4.82
CA ASP A 10 9.06 27.73 -3.90
C ASP A 10 9.03 26.50 -2.98
N PRO A 11 9.00 26.67 -1.64
CA PRO A 11 8.99 25.58 -0.67
C PRO A 11 7.85 24.56 -0.87
N ALA A 12 6.66 25.04 -1.22
CA ALA A 12 5.51 24.18 -1.47
C ALA A 12 5.69 23.33 -2.72
N GLN A 13 6.19 23.94 -3.80
CA GLN A 13 6.51 23.23 -5.03
C GLN A 13 7.64 22.21 -4.83
N PHE A 14 8.63 22.57 -4.03
CA PHE A 14 9.74 21.66 -3.72
C PHE A 14 9.27 20.41 -2.96
N LEU A 15 8.40 20.56 -1.96
CA LEU A 15 7.81 19.42 -1.27
C LEU A 15 7.02 18.51 -2.21
N ARG A 16 6.31 19.08 -3.19
CA ARG A 16 5.64 18.29 -4.24
C ARG A 16 6.64 17.53 -5.12
N GLN A 17 7.77 18.14 -5.48
CA GLN A 17 8.83 17.45 -6.25
C GLN A 17 9.42 16.27 -5.46
N LEU A 18 9.55 16.37 -4.15
CA LEU A 18 9.99 15.25 -3.32
C LEU A 18 8.98 14.09 -3.34
N PHE A 19 7.69 14.40 -3.25
CA PHE A 19 6.62 13.41 -3.39
C PHE A 19 6.62 12.76 -4.78
N ASP A 20 6.74 13.56 -5.83
CA ASP A 20 6.80 13.07 -7.21
C ASP A 20 8.01 12.15 -7.44
N ALA A 21 9.18 12.46 -6.84
CA ALA A 21 10.36 11.61 -6.89
C ALA A 21 10.15 10.28 -6.17
N ALA A 22 9.47 10.29 -5.01
CA ALA A 22 9.12 9.08 -4.28
C ALA A 22 8.17 8.18 -5.08
N VAL A 23 7.13 8.75 -5.68
CA VAL A 23 6.18 8.05 -6.56
C VAL A 23 6.87 7.52 -7.82
N ALA A 24 7.71 8.32 -8.46
CA ALA A 24 8.46 7.91 -9.66
C ALA A 24 9.36 6.72 -9.38
N ARG A 25 10.06 6.68 -8.21
CA ARG A 25 10.89 5.54 -7.80
C ARG A 25 10.10 4.25 -7.66
N ALA A 26 8.82 4.32 -7.35
CA ALA A 26 7.96 3.15 -7.18
C ALA A 26 7.25 2.71 -8.47
N GLN A 27 7.47 3.39 -9.61
CA GLN A 27 6.81 3.03 -10.87
C GLN A 27 7.32 1.68 -11.41
N PRO A 28 6.42 0.71 -11.73
CA PRO A 28 6.81 -0.62 -12.17
C PRO A 28 7.70 -0.61 -13.42
N LEU A 29 7.39 0.24 -14.39
CA LEU A 29 8.11 0.30 -15.67
C LEU A 29 9.60 0.62 -15.51
N LEU A 30 9.95 1.43 -14.50
CA LEU A 30 11.33 1.84 -14.24
C LEU A 30 12.15 0.76 -13.53
N ASN A 31 11.50 -0.15 -12.81
CA ASN A 31 12.18 -1.07 -11.90
C ASN A 31 12.11 -2.54 -12.34
N MET A 32 11.18 -2.89 -13.24
CA MET A 32 10.88 -4.28 -13.56
C MET A 32 11.92 -4.94 -14.44
N SER A 33 12.56 -4.23 -15.38
CA SER A 33 13.46 -4.81 -16.38
C SER A 33 14.59 -5.63 -15.78
N ALA A 34 15.22 -5.13 -14.71
CA ALA A 34 16.33 -5.82 -14.01
C ALA A 34 15.86 -7.05 -13.22
N CYS A 35 14.55 -7.20 -13.02
CA CYS A 35 13.95 -8.27 -12.25
C CYS A 35 13.29 -9.36 -13.09
N LEU A 36 13.23 -9.17 -14.42
CA LEU A 36 12.60 -10.16 -15.29
C LEU A 36 13.42 -11.47 -15.34
N PRO A 37 12.74 -12.63 -15.30
CA PRO A 37 13.37 -13.92 -15.55
C PRO A 37 13.64 -14.12 -17.05
N ALA A 38 14.43 -15.14 -17.38
CA ALA A 38 14.58 -15.59 -18.76
C ALA A 38 13.25 -16.16 -19.30
N VAL A 39 13.06 -16.05 -20.61
CA VAL A 39 11.91 -16.67 -21.30
C VAL A 39 12.00 -18.18 -21.14
N PRO A 40 10.93 -18.88 -20.69
CA PRO A 40 10.92 -20.32 -20.50
C PRO A 40 10.85 -21.05 -21.85
N ARG A 41 11.05 -22.37 -21.81
CA ARG A 41 10.81 -23.24 -22.97
C ARG A 41 9.31 -23.48 -23.21
N GLY A 42 8.53 -23.45 -22.13
CA GLY A 42 7.10 -23.64 -22.14
C GLY A 42 6.33 -22.30 -22.20
N ARG A 43 5.18 -22.29 -21.54
CA ARG A 43 4.29 -21.12 -21.47
C ARG A 43 4.75 -20.12 -20.41
N THR A 44 4.50 -18.84 -20.64
CA THR A 44 4.55 -17.82 -19.59
C THR A 44 3.12 -17.46 -19.16
N VAL A 45 2.80 -17.73 -17.91
CA VAL A 45 1.50 -17.38 -17.30
C VAL A 45 1.70 -16.23 -16.32
N VAL A 46 0.86 -15.20 -16.40
CA VAL A 46 0.91 -14.05 -15.50
C VAL A 46 -0.30 -14.05 -14.60
N LEU A 47 -0.06 -13.98 -13.29
CA LEU A 47 -1.09 -13.91 -12.25
C LEU A 47 -0.75 -12.75 -11.31
N GLY A 48 -1.72 -12.27 -10.56
CA GLY A 48 -1.38 -11.29 -9.53
C GLY A 48 -2.55 -10.44 -9.06
N ALA A 49 -2.29 -9.66 -8.01
CA ALA A 49 -3.26 -8.69 -7.50
C ALA A 49 -2.60 -7.61 -6.64
N GLY A 50 -3.27 -6.47 -6.58
CA GLY A 50 -2.90 -5.34 -5.77
C GLY A 50 -3.22 -4.02 -6.45
N LYS A 51 -3.10 -2.92 -5.72
CA LYS A 51 -3.39 -1.57 -6.24
C LYS A 51 -2.49 -1.22 -7.44
N ALA A 52 -1.24 -1.70 -7.46
CA ALA A 52 -0.30 -1.49 -8.57
C ALA A 52 -0.36 -2.58 -9.65
N ALA A 53 -1.16 -3.65 -9.48
CA ALA A 53 -1.13 -4.81 -10.38
C ALA A 53 -1.45 -4.47 -11.84
N GLY A 54 -2.34 -3.50 -12.09
CA GLY A 54 -2.65 -3.00 -13.43
C GLY A 54 -1.42 -2.35 -14.11
N ALA A 55 -0.71 -1.47 -13.39
CA ALA A 55 0.51 -0.84 -13.89
C ALA A 55 1.65 -1.84 -14.07
N MET A 56 1.78 -2.80 -13.15
CA MET A 56 2.75 -3.90 -13.26
C MET A 56 2.48 -4.77 -14.50
N ALA A 57 1.21 -5.06 -14.80
CA ALA A 57 0.83 -5.80 -16.01
C ALA A 57 1.17 -5.02 -17.29
N HIS A 58 0.89 -3.73 -17.34
CA HIS A 58 1.29 -2.88 -18.48
C HIS A 58 2.81 -2.79 -18.63
N ALA A 59 3.54 -2.67 -17.53
CA ALA A 59 5.01 -2.66 -17.55
C ALA A 59 5.56 -3.99 -18.09
N LEU A 60 4.99 -5.12 -17.64
CA LEU A 60 5.39 -6.44 -18.12
C LEU A 60 5.05 -6.64 -19.60
N ASP A 61 3.86 -6.21 -20.05
CA ASP A 61 3.47 -6.23 -21.47
C ASP A 61 4.46 -5.43 -22.36
N ALA A 62 4.99 -4.32 -21.82
CA ALA A 62 5.96 -3.48 -22.55
C ALA A 62 7.37 -4.07 -22.58
N LEU A 63 7.80 -4.72 -21.50
CA LEU A 63 9.18 -5.16 -21.30
C LEU A 63 9.43 -6.62 -21.72
N TRP A 64 8.38 -7.48 -21.71
CA TRP A 64 8.51 -8.87 -22.12
C TRP A 64 8.68 -8.99 -23.63
N PRO A 65 9.59 -9.85 -24.11
CA PRO A 65 9.83 -9.99 -25.55
C PRO A 65 8.53 -10.23 -26.33
N GLN A 66 8.37 -9.54 -27.46
CA GLN A 66 7.13 -9.56 -28.24
C GLN A 66 6.88 -10.90 -28.94
N ASP A 67 7.95 -11.62 -29.24
CA ASP A 67 7.94 -12.97 -29.85
C ASP A 67 7.77 -14.09 -28.83
N ALA A 68 7.88 -13.78 -27.52
CA ALA A 68 7.68 -14.76 -26.47
C ALA A 68 6.20 -14.81 -26.02
N PRO A 69 5.51 -15.96 -26.17
CA PRO A 69 4.12 -16.11 -25.76
C PRO A 69 3.94 -15.84 -24.27
N MET A 70 2.97 -15.02 -23.93
CA MET A 70 2.60 -14.71 -22.55
C MET A 70 1.10 -14.46 -22.49
N ALA A 71 0.44 -14.97 -21.46
CA ALA A 71 -0.97 -14.71 -21.19
C ALA A 71 -1.25 -14.79 -19.69
N GLY A 72 -2.31 -14.15 -19.25
CA GLY A 72 -2.70 -14.23 -17.85
C GLY A 72 -3.72 -13.17 -17.45
N LEU A 73 -3.96 -13.07 -16.15
CA LEU A 73 -4.81 -12.04 -15.60
C LEU A 73 -4.28 -11.54 -14.24
N VAL A 74 -4.51 -10.26 -13.97
CA VAL A 74 -4.28 -9.63 -12.66
C VAL A 74 -5.53 -8.93 -12.17
N VAL A 75 -5.63 -8.73 -10.84
CA VAL A 75 -6.76 -8.01 -10.23
C VAL A 75 -6.26 -6.73 -9.58
N THR A 76 -6.91 -5.61 -9.92
CA THR A 76 -6.69 -4.32 -9.27
C THR A 76 -7.99 -3.77 -8.68
N ARG A 77 -7.92 -2.68 -7.91
CA ARG A 77 -9.15 -2.03 -7.40
C ARG A 77 -9.86 -1.27 -8.52
N TYR A 78 -11.16 -1.04 -8.36
CA TYR A 78 -11.94 -0.23 -9.29
C TYR A 78 -11.28 1.14 -9.54
N HIS A 79 -11.30 1.58 -10.79
CA HIS A 79 -10.72 2.85 -11.25
C HIS A 79 -9.19 2.98 -11.05
N HIS A 80 -8.48 1.85 -10.93
CA HIS A 80 -7.02 1.82 -10.78
C HIS A 80 -6.29 1.16 -11.95
N THR A 81 -7.00 0.84 -13.03
CA THR A 81 -6.37 0.41 -14.29
C THR A 81 -5.79 1.64 -14.99
N PRO A 82 -4.46 1.74 -15.16
CA PRO A 82 -3.87 2.86 -15.87
C PRO A 82 -4.30 2.86 -17.34
N PRO A 83 -4.37 4.03 -17.99
CA PRO A 83 -4.57 4.10 -19.42
C PRO A 83 -3.53 3.24 -20.15
N ARG A 84 -3.97 2.42 -21.11
CA ARG A 84 -3.06 1.59 -21.88
C ARG A 84 -2.34 2.45 -22.92
N PRO A 85 -0.99 2.40 -22.99
CA PRO A 85 -0.24 3.08 -24.04
C PRO A 85 -0.65 2.61 -25.43
N ALA A 86 -0.78 3.54 -26.37
CA ALA A 86 -1.13 3.21 -27.75
C ALA A 86 -0.10 2.23 -28.38
N GLY A 87 -0.60 1.20 -29.05
CA GLY A 87 0.24 0.17 -29.68
C GLY A 87 0.77 -0.92 -28.74
N LEU A 88 0.55 -0.82 -27.44
CA LEU A 88 0.94 -1.87 -26.52
C LEU A 88 0.00 -3.08 -26.63
N ALA A 89 0.55 -4.26 -26.90
CA ALA A 89 -0.20 -5.51 -26.97
C ALA A 89 -0.85 -5.83 -25.61
N GLN A 90 -2.08 -6.35 -25.64
CA GLN A 90 -2.77 -6.79 -24.41
C GLN A 90 -2.67 -8.32 -24.29
N ARG A 91 -1.61 -8.78 -23.64
CA ARG A 91 -1.38 -10.20 -23.33
C ARG A 91 -1.87 -10.56 -21.93
N ILE A 92 -1.99 -9.56 -21.05
CA ILE A 92 -2.45 -9.71 -19.67
C ILE A 92 -3.79 -8.99 -19.51
N GLU A 93 -4.80 -9.69 -19.07
CA GLU A 93 -6.09 -9.11 -18.72
C GLU A 93 -5.99 -8.41 -17.35
N VAL A 94 -6.53 -7.21 -17.24
CA VAL A 94 -6.66 -6.50 -15.95
C VAL A 94 -8.14 -6.53 -15.55
N VAL A 95 -8.44 -7.19 -14.44
CA VAL A 95 -9.79 -7.25 -13.85
C VAL A 95 -9.85 -6.26 -12.69
N GLU A 96 -10.92 -5.48 -12.63
CA GLU A 96 -11.17 -4.59 -11.49
C GLU A 96 -12.12 -5.23 -10.48
N ALA A 97 -11.83 -5.04 -9.18
CA ALA A 97 -12.61 -5.56 -8.08
C ALA A 97 -12.63 -4.60 -6.89
N SER A 98 -13.48 -4.87 -5.91
CA SER A 98 -13.64 -4.01 -4.72
C SER A 98 -12.50 -4.16 -3.72
N HIS A 99 -12.09 -3.02 -3.16
CA HIS A 99 -11.13 -2.90 -2.07
C HIS A 99 -11.58 -1.76 -1.14
N PRO A 100 -11.51 -1.86 0.20
CA PRO A 100 -10.92 -2.96 1.00
C PRO A 100 -11.87 -4.15 1.27
N VAL A 101 -13.16 -4.05 0.91
CA VAL A 101 -14.13 -5.14 1.11
C VAL A 101 -14.20 -5.97 -0.17
N PRO A 102 -13.89 -7.28 -0.12
CA PRO A 102 -13.90 -8.13 -1.31
C PRO A 102 -15.32 -8.31 -1.90
N ASP A 103 -15.39 -8.49 -3.21
CA ASP A 103 -16.62 -8.67 -3.97
C ASP A 103 -16.60 -9.90 -4.88
N GLU A 104 -17.69 -10.09 -5.62
CA GLU A 104 -17.87 -11.20 -6.56
C GLU A 104 -16.89 -11.13 -7.77
N ALA A 105 -16.48 -9.93 -8.18
CA ALA A 105 -15.50 -9.77 -9.25
C ALA A 105 -14.14 -10.33 -8.85
N GLY A 106 -13.67 -10.02 -7.63
CA GLY A 106 -12.45 -10.57 -7.06
C GLY A 106 -12.51 -12.09 -6.86
N LEU A 107 -13.67 -12.62 -6.44
CA LEU A 107 -13.90 -14.07 -6.30
C LEU A 107 -13.78 -14.79 -7.67
N LYS A 108 -14.47 -14.31 -8.69
CA LYS A 108 -14.43 -14.90 -10.04
C LYS A 108 -13.03 -14.81 -10.65
N ALA A 109 -12.34 -13.69 -10.48
CA ALA A 109 -10.97 -13.54 -10.97
C ALA A 109 -10.01 -14.51 -10.26
N SER A 110 -10.14 -14.69 -8.94
CA SER A 110 -9.32 -15.65 -8.18
C SER A 110 -9.58 -17.10 -8.62
N GLN A 111 -10.84 -17.46 -8.93
CA GLN A 111 -11.18 -18.78 -9.48
C GLN A 111 -10.52 -19.01 -10.85
N ARG A 112 -10.55 -18.00 -11.72
CA ARG A 112 -9.90 -18.03 -13.04
C ARG A 112 -8.38 -18.16 -12.92
N MET A 113 -7.76 -17.46 -11.96
CA MET A 113 -6.32 -17.62 -11.68
C MET A 113 -5.98 -19.07 -11.32
N MET A 114 -6.75 -19.69 -10.43
CA MET A 114 -6.52 -21.09 -10.05
C MET A 114 -6.72 -22.05 -11.23
N ALA A 115 -7.64 -21.75 -12.13
CA ALA A 115 -7.81 -22.52 -13.37
C ALA A 115 -6.61 -22.39 -14.32
N LEU A 116 -5.99 -21.21 -14.43
CA LEU A 116 -4.77 -20.99 -15.22
C LEU A 116 -3.56 -21.76 -14.70
N CYS A 117 -3.54 -22.14 -13.42
CA CYS A 117 -2.49 -22.97 -12.85
C CYS A 117 -2.59 -24.45 -13.24
N GLN A 118 -3.71 -24.88 -13.84
CA GLN A 118 -3.90 -26.29 -14.18
C GLN A 118 -3.09 -26.68 -15.41
N GLY A 119 -2.49 -27.88 -15.36
CA GLY A 119 -1.71 -28.46 -16.46
C GLY A 119 -0.42 -27.69 -16.79
N LEU A 120 0.13 -27.00 -15.83
CA LEU A 120 1.47 -26.43 -15.92
C LEU A 120 2.54 -27.53 -15.82
N SER A 121 3.66 -27.33 -16.49
CA SER A 121 4.82 -28.22 -16.52
C SER A 121 6.07 -27.57 -15.94
N ALA A 122 7.12 -28.34 -15.73
CA ALA A 122 8.41 -27.80 -15.27
C ALA A 122 9.11 -26.87 -16.29
N ASP A 123 8.69 -26.89 -17.56
CA ASP A 123 9.17 -25.97 -18.61
C ASP A 123 8.42 -24.63 -18.62
N ASP A 124 7.30 -24.54 -17.87
CA ASP A 124 6.48 -23.33 -17.81
C ASP A 124 7.00 -22.35 -16.74
N LEU A 125 6.72 -21.08 -16.93
CA LEU A 125 7.02 -19.98 -16.01
C LEU A 125 5.72 -19.30 -15.57
N VAL A 126 5.60 -19.06 -14.27
CA VAL A 126 4.56 -18.20 -13.73
C VAL A 126 5.19 -16.93 -13.19
N ILE A 127 4.77 -15.77 -13.69
CA ILE A 127 5.15 -14.47 -13.15
C ILE A 127 4.00 -13.95 -12.31
N CYS A 128 4.22 -13.80 -11.00
CA CYS A 128 3.22 -13.27 -10.08
C CYS A 128 3.50 -11.80 -9.80
N LEU A 129 2.53 -10.93 -10.12
CA LEU A 129 2.58 -9.48 -9.91
C LEU A 129 1.78 -9.12 -8.66
N VAL A 130 2.48 -8.84 -7.55
CA VAL A 130 1.85 -8.68 -6.23
C VAL A 130 2.15 -7.29 -5.67
N SER A 131 1.15 -6.63 -5.13
CA SER A 131 1.32 -5.35 -4.43
C SER A 131 0.29 -5.16 -3.33
N GLY A 132 0.38 -4.05 -2.61
CA GLY A 132 -0.54 -3.66 -1.57
C GLY A 132 -2.01 -3.71 -1.95
N GLY A 133 -2.86 -3.99 -0.97
CA GLY A 133 -4.30 -4.20 -1.19
C GLY A 133 -4.67 -5.57 -1.76
N GLY A 134 -3.70 -6.37 -2.22
CA GLY A 134 -3.93 -7.69 -2.81
C GLY A 134 -4.66 -8.66 -1.90
N SER A 135 -4.61 -8.48 -0.59
CA SER A 135 -5.31 -9.34 0.38
C SER A 135 -6.83 -9.33 0.24
N ALA A 136 -7.43 -8.18 -0.12
CA ALA A 136 -8.86 -8.09 -0.41
C ALA A 136 -9.18 -8.56 -1.84
N LEU A 137 -8.32 -8.22 -2.80
CA LEU A 137 -8.52 -8.50 -4.22
C LEU A 137 -8.37 -9.99 -4.57
N LEU A 138 -7.42 -10.70 -3.94
CA LEU A 138 -7.29 -12.17 -4.04
C LEU A 138 -8.28 -12.82 -3.07
N THR A 139 -9.50 -13.03 -3.53
CA THR A 139 -10.57 -13.58 -2.73
C THR A 139 -10.99 -14.96 -3.23
N LEU A 140 -10.58 -16.00 -2.50
CA LEU A 140 -11.03 -17.37 -2.71
C LEU A 140 -11.15 -18.04 -1.34
N PRO A 141 -12.36 -18.04 -0.74
CA PRO A 141 -12.58 -18.62 0.59
C PRO A 141 -12.24 -20.11 0.64
N ALA A 142 -11.88 -20.60 1.82
CA ALA A 142 -11.74 -22.03 2.06
C ALA A 142 -13.07 -22.76 1.82
N GLU A 143 -13.01 -24.05 1.56
CA GLU A 143 -14.19 -24.87 1.36
C GLU A 143 -15.12 -24.79 2.59
N GLY A 144 -16.41 -24.66 2.35
CA GLY A 144 -17.39 -24.43 3.42
C GLY A 144 -17.58 -22.97 3.84
N LEU A 145 -16.85 -22.02 3.23
CA LEU A 145 -17.04 -20.58 3.45
C LEU A 145 -17.55 -19.91 2.17
N THR A 146 -18.53 -19.04 2.36
CA THR A 146 -19.04 -18.14 1.32
C THR A 146 -18.26 -16.82 1.28
N LEU A 147 -18.46 -16.01 0.24
CA LEU A 147 -17.96 -14.63 0.19
C LEU A 147 -18.52 -13.78 1.35
N ALA A 148 -19.80 -13.97 1.69
CA ALA A 148 -20.45 -13.27 2.80
C ALA A 148 -19.81 -13.64 4.15
N ASP A 149 -19.49 -14.93 4.38
CA ASP A 149 -18.75 -15.35 5.58
C ASP A 149 -17.38 -14.68 5.66
N LYS A 150 -16.64 -14.65 4.53
CA LYS A 150 -15.34 -13.98 4.50
C LYS A 150 -15.44 -12.49 4.82
N GLN A 151 -16.44 -11.80 4.28
CA GLN A 151 -16.67 -10.37 4.59
C GLN A 151 -17.00 -10.17 6.07
N ARG A 152 -17.86 -11.01 6.66
CA ARG A 152 -18.22 -11.00 8.06
C ARG A 152 -17.00 -11.26 8.95
N ILE A 153 -16.23 -12.31 8.68
CA ILE A 153 -15.03 -12.67 9.44
C ILE A 153 -13.98 -11.54 9.38
N ASN A 154 -13.76 -10.92 8.21
CA ASN A 154 -12.86 -9.78 8.11
C ASN A 154 -13.30 -8.60 8.98
N ARG A 155 -14.60 -8.31 9.05
CA ARG A 155 -15.15 -7.26 9.91
C ARG A 155 -14.95 -7.61 11.40
N GLU A 156 -15.30 -8.82 11.81
CA GLU A 156 -15.09 -9.30 13.18
C GLU A 156 -13.62 -9.20 13.61
N LEU A 157 -12.68 -9.57 12.72
CA LEU A 157 -11.24 -9.42 12.97
C LEU A 157 -10.80 -7.96 13.14
N LEU A 158 -11.27 -7.06 12.30
CA LEU A 158 -10.94 -5.63 12.41
C LEU A 158 -11.50 -5.00 13.72
N GLU A 159 -12.66 -5.45 14.15
CA GLU A 159 -13.33 -4.97 15.38
C GLU A 159 -12.77 -5.63 16.65
N SER A 160 -12.08 -6.76 16.52
CA SER A 160 -11.60 -7.57 17.66
C SER A 160 -10.38 -7.01 18.39
N GLY A 161 -9.61 -6.12 17.72
CA GLY A 161 -8.32 -5.68 18.21
C GLY A 161 -7.17 -6.68 17.96
N ALA A 162 -7.38 -7.70 17.10
CA ALA A 162 -6.33 -8.59 16.65
C ALA A 162 -5.26 -7.80 15.88
N ASN A 163 -3.99 -8.09 16.12
CA ASN A 163 -2.90 -7.48 15.36
C ASN A 163 -2.84 -8.03 13.93
N ILE A 164 -2.07 -7.36 13.06
CA ILE A 164 -1.99 -7.72 11.64
C ILE A 164 -1.46 -9.15 11.40
N LEU A 165 -0.56 -9.64 12.26
CA LEU A 165 -0.01 -11.00 12.15
C LEU A 165 -1.08 -12.04 12.47
N GLU A 166 -1.86 -11.83 13.53
CA GLU A 166 -3.00 -12.69 13.90
C GLU A 166 -4.07 -12.67 12.81
N MET A 167 -4.43 -11.48 12.31
CA MET A 167 -5.38 -11.36 11.20
C MET A 167 -4.90 -12.11 9.95
N ASN A 168 -3.63 -11.98 9.57
CA ASN A 168 -3.07 -12.65 8.40
C ASN A 168 -2.98 -14.16 8.62
N THR A 169 -2.63 -14.63 9.82
CA THR A 169 -2.66 -16.07 10.16
C THR A 169 -4.03 -16.67 9.85
N LEU A 170 -5.10 -16.08 10.37
CA LEU A 170 -6.45 -16.59 10.10
C LEU A 170 -6.84 -16.43 8.62
N ARG A 171 -6.56 -15.29 8.00
CA ARG A 171 -6.85 -15.04 6.58
C ARG A 171 -6.20 -16.05 5.64
N LYS A 172 -4.98 -16.50 5.92
CA LYS A 172 -4.26 -17.49 5.13
C LYS A 172 -4.91 -18.88 5.24
N HIS A 173 -5.24 -19.32 6.45
CA HIS A 173 -5.87 -20.63 6.68
C HIS A 173 -7.31 -20.71 6.13
N LEU A 174 -8.05 -19.60 6.16
CA LEU A 174 -9.40 -19.50 5.59
C LEU A 174 -9.43 -19.13 4.09
N SER A 175 -8.36 -19.45 3.35
CA SER A 175 -8.23 -19.13 1.94
C SER A 175 -7.68 -20.28 1.13
N ARG A 176 -8.10 -20.41 -0.13
CA ARG A 176 -7.59 -21.38 -1.11
C ARG A 176 -6.54 -20.80 -2.04
N ILE A 177 -6.14 -19.52 -1.85
CA ILE A 177 -5.19 -18.84 -2.74
C ILE A 177 -4.04 -18.16 -2.00
N LYS A 178 -4.21 -17.84 -0.69
CA LYS A 178 -3.21 -17.17 0.15
C LYS A 178 -2.26 -18.16 0.83
N GLY A 179 -1.24 -17.63 1.54
CA GLY A 179 -0.31 -18.44 2.35
C GLY A 179 0.40 -19.51 1.52
N GLY A 180 0.95 -19.14 0.37
CA GLY A 180 1.69 -20.03 -0.53
C GLY A 180 0.84 -20.93 -1.45
N ARG A 181 -0.49 -20.93 -1.28
CA ARG A 181 -1.36 -21.84 -2.03
C ARG A 181 -1.40 -21.55 -3.53
N LEU A 182 -1.26 -20.27 -3.96
CA LEU A 182 -1.18 -19.94 -5.37
C LEU A 182 0.09 -20.54 -5.99
N ALA A 183 1.25 -20.40 -5.34
CA ALA A 183 2.49 -20.99 -5.83
C ALA A 183 2.44 -22.52 -5.83
N ALA A 184 1.86 -23.13 -4.78
CA ALA A 184 1.66 -24.57 -4.73
C ALA A 184 0.79 -25.10 -5.88
N ALA A 185 -0.25 -24.34 -6.26
CA ALA A 185 -1.09 -24.68 -7.40
C ALA A 185 -0.38 -24.56 -8.76
N CYS A 186 0.69 -23.78 -8.83
CA CYS A 186 1.51 -23.63 -10.04
C CYS A 186 2.52 -24.77 -10.22
N HIS A 187 2.74 -25.60 -9.19
CA HIS A 187 3.71 -26.69 -9.27
C HIS A 187 3.34 -27.67 -10.42
N PRO A 188 4.31 -28.14 -11.27
CA PRO A 188 5.77 -28.01 -11.14
C PRO A 188 6.39 -26.81 -11.89
N ALA A 189 5.60 -25.84 -12.34
CA ALA A 189 6.13 -24.65 -13.02
C ALA A 189 7.00 -23.79 -12.07
N HIS A 190 7.97 -23.10 -12.66
CA HIS A 190 8.80 -22.14 -11.92
C HIS A 190 7.98 -20.85 -11.63
N VAL A 191 8.00 -20.37 -10.39
CA VAL A 191 7.29 -19.14 -10.00
C VAL A 191 8.27 -18.03 -9.66
N VAL A 192 8.13 -16.89 -10.35
CA VAL A 192 8.84 -15.64 -10.05
C VAL A 192 7.82 -14.61 -9.60
N THR A 193 7.93 -14.17 -8.35
CA THR A 193 7.07 -13.11 -7.81
C THR A 193 7.79 -11.77 -7.91
N LEU A 194 7.18 -10.83 -8.60
CA LEU A 194 7.58 -9.42 -8.64
C LEU A 194 6.63 -8.67 -7.71
N THR A 195 7.18 -7.95 -6.72
CA THR A 195 6.34 -7.31 -5.71
C THR A 195 6.72 -5.86 -5.46
N ILE A 196 5.71 -5.04 -5.16
CA ILE A 196 5.84 -3.69 -4.61
C ILE A 196 5.28 -3.76 -3.20
N SER A 197 6.13 -3.39 -2.24
CA SER A 197 5.77 -3.44 -0.82
C SER A 197 5.04 -2.18 -0.36
N ASP A 198 4.01 -2.39 0.46
CA ASP A 198 3.33 -1.38 1.25
C ASP A 198 3.23 -1.80 2.73
N VAL A 199 4.08 -2.72 3.16
CA VAL A 199 4.05 -3.23 4.53
C VAL A 199 5.37 -2.95 5.25
N PRO A 200 5.35 -2.69 6.57
CA PRO A 200 6.56 -2.56 7.38
C PRO A 200 7.45 -3.81 7.26
N GLY A 201 8.75 -3.59 7.08
CA GLY A 201 9.74 -4.69 7.00
C GLY A 201 9.73 -5.47 5.68
N ASP A 202 8.92 -5.09 4.71
CA ASP A 202 8.89 -5.65 3.34
C ASP A 202 8.74 -7.18 3.25
N ASP A 203 8.10 -7.80 4.27
CA ASP A 203 7.92 -9.26 4.31
C ASP A 203 6.92 -9.75 3.23
N PRO A 204 7.36 -10.53 2.23
CA PRO A 204 6.47 -11.07 1.21
C PRO A 204 5.33 -11.95 1.75
N ALA A 205 5.49 -12.51 2.96
CA ALA A 205 4.45 -13.32 3.60
C ALA A 205 3.30 -12.47 4.16
N VAL A 206 3.50 -11.15 4.29
CA VAL A 206 2.50 -10.16 4.71
C VAL A 206 1.83 -9.52 3.50
N ILE A 207 2.61 -9.15 2.46
CA ILE A 207 2.11 -8.51 1.24
C ILE A 207 1.05 -9.41 0.59
N ALA A 208 -0.16 -8.89 0.40
CA ALA A 208 -1.32 -9.63 -0.12
C ALA A 208 -1.62 -10.95 0.64
N SER A 209 -1.15 -11.11 1.89
CA SER A 209 -1.18 -12.34 2.68
C SER A 209 -0.40 -13.50 2.04
N GLY A 210 0.73 -13.21 1.38
CA GLY A 210 1.71 -14.17 0.91
C GLY A 210 1.19 -15.26 -0.05
N PRO A 211 0.58 -14.93 -1.18
CA PRO A 211 -0.02 -15.96 -2.05
C PRO A 211 1.02 -16.93 -2.66
N THR A 212 2.26 -16.46 -2.79
CA THR A 212 3.33 -17.19 -3.51
C THR A 212 4.50 -17.60 -2.64
N VAL A 213 4.45 -17.32 -1.35
CA VAL A 213 5.51 -17.69 -0.40
C VAL A 213 4.96 -18.62 0.68
N PRO A 214 5.81 -19.53 1.24
CA PRO A 214 5.36 -20.46 2.26
C PRO A 214 4.89 -19.74 3.52
N ASP A 215 4.05 -20.41 4.30
CA ASP A 215 3.50 -19.86 5.54
C ASP A 215 3.94 -20.70 6.74
N ALA A 216 4.67 -20.07 7.66
CA ALA A 216 5.12 -20.73 8.88
C ALA A 216 4.02 -20.90 9.94
N SER A 217 2.90 -20.16 9.83
CA SER A 217 1.80 -20.27 10.78
C SER A 217 1.02 -21.59 10.62
N THR A 218 0.29 -22.01 11.66
CA THR A 218 -0.35 -23.33 11.71
C THR A 218 -1.86 -23.23 11.95
N CYS A 219 -2.59 -24.30 11.60
CA CYS A 219 -4.01 -24.44 11.94
C CYS A 219 -4.26 -24.29 13.45
N ALA A 220 -3.34 -24.78 14.29
CA ALA A 220 -3.46 -24.61 15.75
C ALA A 220 -3.39 -23.15 16.17
N GLN A 221 -2.51 -22.35 15.58
CA GLN A 221 -2.44 -20.90 15.81
C GLN A 221 -3.71 -20.19 15.30
N ALA A 222 -4.17 -20.55 14.10
CA ALA A 222 -5.41 -20.02 13.55
C ALA A 222 -6.61 -20.32 14.46
N LEU A 223 -6.71 -21.54 15.00
CA LEU A 223 -7.76 -21.94 15.94
C LEU A 223 -7.68 -21.15 17.25
N ALA A 224 -6.48 -20.98 17.81
CA ALA A 224 -6.29 -20.17 19.02
C ALA A 224 -6.74 -18.70 18.84
N ILE A 225 -6.54 -18.12 17.64
CA ILE A 225 -7.03 -16.79 17.30
C ILE A 225 -8.56 -16.76 17.25
N VAL A 226 -9.18 -17.76 16.60
CA VAL A 226 -10.65 -17.90 16.55
C VAL A 226 -11.24 -17.96 17.96
N GLU A 227 -10.66 -18.75 18.84
CA GLU A 227 -11.11 -18.89 20.23
C GLU A 227 -10.90 -17.60 21.04
N ARG A 228 -9.71 -17.00 20.95
CA ARG A 228 -9.35 -15.77 21.67
C ARG A 228 -10.27 -14.61 21.35
N TYR A 229 -10.57 -14.41 20.07
CA TYR A 229 -11.38 -13.29 19.60
C TYR A 229 -12.84 -13.66 19.33
N ARG A 230 -13.22 -14.92 19.62
CA ARG A 230 -14.59 -15.45 19.45
C ARG A 230 -15.14 -15.23 18.04
N ILE A 231 -14.29 -15.45 17.04
CA ILE A 231 -14.67 -15.31 15.62
C ILE A 231 -15.65 -16.43 15.25
N GLY A 232 -16.79 -16.08 14.72
CA GLY A 232 -17.83 -17.05 14.33
C GLY A 232 -17.43 -17.78 13.03
N LEU A 233 -17.15 -19.10 13.10
CA LEU A 233 -16.91 -19.94 11.94
C LEU A 233 -17.94 -21.06 11.84
N PRO A 234 -18.28 -21.52 10.60
CA PRO A 234 -19.06 -22.74 10.42
C PRO A 234 -18.36 -23.95 11.03
N GLU A 235 -19.12 -24.90 11.59
CA GLU A 235 -18.54 -26.06 12.28
C GLU A 235 -17.62 -26.91 11.38
N ALA A 236 -17.98 -27.05 10.10
CA ALA A 236 -17.11 -27.78 9.13
C ALA A 236 -15.73 -27.12 8.99
N VAL A 237 -15.65 -25.79 9.02
CA VAL A 237 -14.38 -25.05 8.95
C VAL A 237 -13.59 -25.17 10.27
N LEU A 238 -14.27 -25.10 11.41
CA LEU A 238 -13.66 -25.36 12.71
C LEU A 238 -13.09 -26.78 12.80
N ALA A 239 -13.83 -27.79 12.32
CA ALA A 239 -13.34 -29.17 12.22
C ALA A 239 -12.10 -29.26 11.33
N GLY A 240 -12.11 -28.62 10.17
CA GLY A 240 -10.96 -28.56 9.25
C GLY A 240 -9.71 -27.94 9.90
N LEU A 241 -9.88 -26.88 10.71
CA LEU A 241 -8.75 -26.30 11.48
C LEU A 241 -8.24 -27.27 12.56
N ARG A 242 -9.14 -27.97 13.28
CA ARG A 242 -8.75 -28.96 14.32
C ARG A 242 -8.03 -30.18 13.73
N LEU A 243 -8.43 -30.64 12.55
CA LEU A 243 -7.86 -31.79 11.87
C LEU A 243 -6.59 -31.45 11.06
N GLY A 244 -6.31 -30.16 10.83
CA GLY A 244 -5.20 -29.72 10.00
C GLY A 244 -5.50 -29.73 8.49
N ASP A 245 -6.76 -29.95 8.07
CA ASP A 245 -7.14 -29.98 6.65
C ASP A 245 -6.98 -28.64 5.96
N LEU A 246 -6.99 -27.55 6.75
CA LEU A 246 -6.81 -26.18 6.27
C LEU A 246 -5.34 -25.71 6.41
N GLU A 247 -4.39 -26.63 6.65
CA GLU A 247 -2.97 -26.26 6.80
C GLU A 247 -2.43 -25.63 5.51
N THR A 248 -1.63 -24.58 5.67
CA THR A 248 -0.98 -23.86 4.57
C THR A 248 0.30 -24.59 4.13
N PRO A 249 0.75 -24.46 2.86
CA PRO A 249 2.05 -24.94 2.42
C PRO A 249 3.20 -24.37 3.27
N LYS A 250 4.15 -25.24 3.67
CA LYS A 250 5.21 -24.94 4.63
C LYS A 250 6.54 -24.62 3.97
N PRO A 251 7.47 -23.93 4.67
CA PRO A 251 8.80 -23.65 4.14
C PRO A 251 9.60 -24.90 3.72
N SER A 252 9.30 -26.07 4.30
CA SER A 252 9.93 -27.33 3.96
C SER A 252 9.38 -28.00 2.70
N ASP A 253 8.27 -27.50 2.15
CA ASP A 253 7.59 -28.16 1.05
C ASP A 253 8.34 -27.97 -0.28
N ALA A 254 8.52 -29.06 -1.01
CA ALA A 254 9.27 -29.08 -2.26
C ALA A 254 8.66 -28.19 -3.36
N VAL A 255 7.38 -27.85 -3.25
CA VAL A 255 6.67 -26.99 -4.21
C VAL A 255 7.25 -25.58 -4.35
N PHE A 256 8.05 -25.12 -3.38
CA PHE A 256 8.72 -23.82 -3.43
C PHE A 256 10.16 -23.87 -3.98
N GLN A 257 10.67 -25.06 -4.32
CA GLN A 257 12.01 -25.17 -4.86
C GLN A 257 12.15 -24.42 -6.19
N GLY A 258 13.18 -23.56 -6.26
CA GLY A 258 13.43 -22.73 -7.43
C GLY A 258 12.55 -21.49 -7.53
N HIS A 259 11.55 -21.29 -6.69
CA HIS A 259 10.76 -20.06 -6.67
C HIS A 259 11.60 -18.86 -6.19
N SER A 260 11.29 -17.68 -6.69
CA SER A 260 11.97 -16.45 -6.28
C SER A 260 11.01 -15.31 -6.09
N VAL A 261 11.35 -14.42 -5.14
CA VAL A 261 10.63 -13.15 -4.92
C VAL A 261 11.61 -12.01 -5.16
N LYS A 262 11.20 -11.03 -5.95
CA LYS A 262 12.00 -9.85 -6.26
C LYS A 262 11.21 -8.59 -5.95
N MET A 263 11.78 -7.75 -5.10
CA MET A 263 11.19 -6.47 -4.72
C MET A 263 11.47 -5.43 -5.79
N LEU A 264 10.43 -4.87 -6.40
CA LEU A 264 10.53 -3.80 -7.40
C LEU A 264 10.67 -2.43 -6.72
N ALA A 265 9.88 -2.20 -5.69
CA ALA A 265 9.91 -0.97 -4.91
C ALA A 265 9.48 -1.22 -3.46
N THR A 266 10.04 -0.40 -2.57
CA THR A 266 9.72 -0.37 -1.14
C THR A 266 9.51 1.06 -0.67
N PRO A 267 8.82 1.29 0.47
CA PRO A 267 8.69 2.61 1.06
C PRO A 267 10.05 3.27 1.31
N GLN A 268 11.02 2.54 1.87
CA GLN A 268 12.37 3.04 2.14
C GLN A 268 13.06 3.56 0.89
N GLN A 269 13.01 2.82 -0.22
CA GLN A 269 13.62 3.24 -1.50
C GLN A 269 12.98 4.51 -2.07
N SER A 270 11.70 4.71 -1.85
CA SER A 270 10.97 5.93 -2.26
C SER A 270 11.38 7.14 -1.42
N LEU A 271 11.54 6.96 -0.10
CA LEU A 271 12.09 8.00 0.78
C LEU A 271 13.54 8.36 0.42
N GLU A 272 14.37 7.37 0.06
CA GLU A 272 15.75 7.59 -0.39
C GLU A 272 15.81 8.40 -1.70
N ALA A 273 14.90 8.14 -2.64
CA ALA A 273 14.82 8.93 -3.87
C ALA A 273 14.46 10.40 -3.59
N ALA A 274 13.52 10.65 -2.69
CA ALA A 274 13.19 12.00 -2.25
C ALA A 274 14.34 12.66 -1.50
N ALA A 275 15.03 11.92 -0.62
CA ALA A 275 16.21 12.41 0.10
C ALA A 275 17.34 12.81 -0.84
N GLU A 276 17.55 12.06 -1.92
CA GLU A 276 18.55 12.38 -2.94
C GLU A 276 18.23 13.69 -3.68
N VAL A 277 16.96 13.91 -4.04
CA VAL A 277 16.51 15.19 -4.62
C VAL A 277 16.78 16.35 -3.65
N ALA A 278 16.52 16.16 -2.36
CA ALA A 278 16.80 17.20 -1.36
C ALA A 278 18.30 17.50 -1.23
N ARG A 279 19.16 16.47 -1.22
CA ARG A 279 20.63 16.64 -1.18
C ARG A 279 21.16 17.35 -2.41
N GLN A 280 20.65 16.99 -3.60
CA GLN A 280 21.01 17.65 -4.86
C GLN A 280 20.61 19.14 -4.88
N ALA A 281 19.56 19.52 -4.14
CA ALA A 281 19.16 20.90 -3.94
C ALA A 281 19.98 21.63 -2.84
N GLY A 282 20.95 20.96 -2.21
CA GLY A 282 21.82 21.53 -1.18
C GLY A 282 21.24 21.50 0.23
N LEU A 283 20.21 20.68 0.50
CA LEU A 283 19.60 20.52 1.79
C LEU A 283 20.12 19.26 2.50
N ASN A 284 20.20 19.31 3.82
CA ASN A 284 20.35 18.09 4.60
C ASN A 284 19.06 17.27 4.51
N ALA A 285 19.17 15.94 4.32
CA ALA A 285 18.02 15.07 4.23
C ALA A 285 18.11 13.95 5.27
N TYR A 286 17.09 13.84 6.10
CA TYR A 286 16.99 12.87 7.18
C TYR A 286 15.76 11.99 6.95
N ILE A 287 15.93 10.69 6.96
CA ILE A 287 14.84 9.72 6.93
C ILE A 287 14.65 9.20 8.35
N LEU A 288 13.48 9.39 8.92
CA LEU A 288 13.17 8.93 10.27
C LEU A 288 12.86 7.43 10.29
N SER A 289 11.96 7.01 9.45
CA SER A 289 11.51 5.62 9.30
C SER A 289 10.52 5.55 8.14
N ASP A 290 10.40 4.38 7.54
CA ASP A 290 9.37 4.00 6.58
C ASP A 290 8.25 3.15 7.22
N GLU A 291 8.31 2.93 8.55
CA GLU A 291 7.42 2.07 9.33
C GLU A 291 6.62 2.84 10.39
N MET A 292 6.34 4.14 10.19
CA MET A 292 5.60 4.90 11.19
C MET A 292 4.13 4.52 11.22
N GLU A 293 3.68 4.05 12.37
CA GLU A 293 2.30 3.70 12.68
C GLU A 293 1.72 4.62 13.78
N GLY A 294 0.45 4.47 14.07
CA GLY A 294 -0.27 5.18 15.13
C GLY A 294 -1.32 6.14 14.60
N GLU A 295 -1.95 6.90 15.48
CA GLU A 295 -3.00 7.87 15.12
C GLU A 295 -2.40 9.05 14.35
N SER A 296 -2.86 9.30 13.13
CA SER A 296 -2.28 10.25 12.17
C SER A 296 -2.06 11.64 12.76
N ARG A 297 -3.07 12.21 13.43
CA ARG A 297 -2.95 13.54 14.06
C ARG A 297 -1.90 13.61 15.15
N GLU A 298 -1.70 12.51 15.89
CA GLU A 298 -0.73 12.47 16.97
C GLU A 298 0.69 12.32 16.40
N VAL A 299 0.87 11.50 15.37
CA VAL A 299 2.14 11.43 14.62
C VAL A 299 2.50 12.80 14.04
N GLY A 300 1.53 13.54 13.49
CA GLY A 300 1.71 14.91 13.02
C GLY A 300 2.19 15.87 14.12
N LYS A 301 1.64 15.77 15.33
CA LYS A 301 2.08 16.57 16.49
C LYS A 301 3.52 16.24 16.93
N VAL A 302 3.88 14.96 16.94
CA VAL A 302 5.24 14.52 17.26
C VAL A 302 6.24 15.08 16.25
N GLN A 303 5.93 14.96 14.96
CA GLN A 303 6.81 15.49 13.91
C GLN A 303 6.89 17.03 13.93
N ALA A 304 5.80 17.73 14.29
CA ALA A 304 5.84 19.18 14.52
C ALA A 304 6.85 19.57 15.62
N ALA A 305 6.92 18.80 16.70
CA ALA A 305 7.89 19.06 17.76
C ALA A 305 9.34 18.93 17.28
N LEU A 306 9.62 17.91 16.45
CA LEU A 306 10.93 17.70 15.82
C LEU A 306 11.30 18.87 14.88
N ALA A 307 10.37 19.28 14.02
CA ALA A 307 10.57 20.38 13.09
C ALA A 307 10.79 21.73 13.83
N ARG A 308 10.04 21.99 14.89
CA ARG A 308 10.24 23.19 15.73
C ARG A 308 11.59 23.20 16.43
N ALA A 309 12.06 22.05 16.93
CA ALA A 309 13.42 21.95 17.50
C ALA A 309 14.48 22.25 16.43
N ALA A 310 14.37 21.64 15.25
CA ALA A 310 15.27 21.91 14.12
C ALA A 310 15.26 23.41 13.72
N ALA A 311 14.07 24.04 13.65
CA ALA A 311 13.93 25.47 13.32
C ALA A 311 14.65 26.38 14.32
N ARG A 312 14.72 25.99 15.60
CA ARG A 312 15.48 26.72 16.64
C ARG A 312 16.97 26.38 16.64
N GLY A 313 17.43 25.45 15.78
CA GLY A 313 18.81 24.96 15.80
C GLY A 313 19.12 23.99 16.96
N GLU A 314 18.07 23.35 17.49
CA GLU A 314 18.13 22.36 18.57
C GLU A 314 17.93 20.94 18.02
N GLY A 315 18.36 19.92 18.74
CA GLY A 315 18.20 18.53 18.42
C GLY A 315 19.15 18.02 17.31
N PRO A 316 18.85 16.87 16.71
CA PRO A 316 19.78 16.19 15.81
C PRO A 316 19.74 16.69 14.35
N PHE A 317 18.76 17.53 13.98
CA PHE A 317 18.55 17.95 12.60
C PHE A 317 19.14 19.33 12.35
N GLN A 318 20.09 19.41 11.43
CA GLN A 318 20.75 20.67 11.05
C GLN A 318 20.01 21.30 9.87
N LYS A 319 19.47 22.50 10.06
CA LYS A 319 18.83 23.27 8.99
C LYS A 319 19.86 23.98 8.08
N PRO A 320 19.56 24.25 6.81
CA PRO A 320 18.32 23.91 6.15
C PRO A 320 18.22 22.40 5.91
N CYS A 321 17.05 21.82 6.16
CA CYS A 321 16.89 20.38 6.03
C CYS A 321 15.49 19.94 5.63
N VAL A 322 15.41 18.68 5.14
CA VAL A 322 14.18 17.93 4.97
C VAL A 322 14.18 16.74 5.90
N ILE A 323 13.08 16.55 6.63
CA ILE A 323 12.82 15.39 7.49
C ILE A 323 11.75 14.56 6.82
N LEU A 324 12.10 13.34 6.40
CA LEU A 324 11.25 12.40 5.64
C LEU A 324 10.77 11.27 6.54
N SER A 325 9.58 10.79 6.30
CA SER A 325 9.06 9.57 6.90
C SER A 325 7.98 8.93 6.04
N GLY A 326 7.85 7.61 6.17
CA GLY A 326 6.82 6.79 5.57
C GLY A 326 6.01 6.04 6.63
N GLY A 327 5.40 4.95 6.24
CA GLY A 327 4.59 4.07 7.08
C GLY A 327 3.09 4.29 6.91
N GLU A 328 2.29 3.56 7.67
CA GLU A 328 0.84 3.55 7.55
C GLU A 328 0.19 3.95 8.87
N THR A 329 -0.23 5.22 8.97
CA THR A 329 -0.95 5.70 10.15
C THR A 329 -2.44 5.39 10.07
N THR A 330 -3.16 5.54 11.18
CA THR A 330 -4.59 5.28 11.28
C THR A 330 -5.37 6.54 11.63
N VAL A 331 -6.67 6.55 11.32
CA VAL A 331 -7.61 7.60 11.74
C VAL A 331 -8.75 6.96 12.50
N THR A 332 -8.85 7.25 13.77
CA THR A 332 -10.00 6.86 14.58
C THR A 332 -11.21 7.73 14.21
N VAL A 333 -12.15 7.13 13.49
CA VAL A 333 -13.38 7.81 13.09
C VAL A 333 -14.29 7.96 14.29
N ARG A 334 -14.57 9.20 14.69
CA ARG A 334 -15.43 9.50 15.84
C ARG A 334 -16.91 9.48 15.44
N PRO A 335 -17.79 8.90 16.26
CA PRO A 335 -19.23 8.99 16.05
C PRO A 335 -19.65 10.46 16.01
N GLN A 336 -20.47 10.82 15.03
CA GLN A 336 -21.06 12.16 14.94
C GLN A 336 -22.48 12.17 15.52
N ALA A 337 -22.92 13.33 16.00
CA ALA A 337 -24.31 13.51 16.42
C ALA A 337 -25.27 13.27 15.26
N ALA A 338 -26.49 12.82 15.57
CA ALA A 338 -27.51 12.58 14.55
C ALA A 338 -27.77 13.84 13.71
N GLY A 339 -27.72 13.68 12.37
CA GLY A 339 -27.89 14.77 11.42
C GLY A 339 -26.62 15.55 11.07
N VAL A 340 -25.49 15.28 11.70
CA VAL A 340 -24.18 15.87 11.32
C VAL A 340 -23.56 15.03 10.21
N PRO A 341 -23.24 15.60 9.03
CA PRO A 341 -22.56 14.87 7.97
C PRO A 341 -21.19 14.35 8.43
N ARG A 342 -20.84 13.14 7.98
CA ARG A 342 -19.49 12.59 8.19
C ARG A 342 -18.45 13.51 7.60
N GLY A 343 -17.34 13.70 8.31
CA GLY A 343 -16.18 14.41 7.80
C GLY A 343 -15.57 13.68 6.60
N LYS A 344 -14.84 14.42 5.79
CA LYS A 344 -14.09 13.97 4.61
C LYS A 344 -12.59 14.08 4.85
N GLY A 345 -11.84 13.11 4.38
CA GLY A 345 -10.38 13.08 4.48
C GLY A 345 -9.87 11.69 4.80
N GLY A 346 -8.58 11.56 4.78
CA GLY A 346 -7.84 10.34 5.08
C GLY A 346 -6.67 10.59 6.02
N ARG A 347 -5.72 9.67 6.02
CA ARG A 347 -4.57 9.65 6.94
C ARG A 347 -3.63 10.83 6.71
N ALA A 348 -3.33 11.14 5.46
CA ALA A 348 -2.41 12.21 5.11
C ALA A 348 -2.98 13.60 5.47
N GLY A 349 -4.25 13.85 5.17
CA GLY A 349 -4.92 15.09 5.57
C GLY A 349 -5.02 15.25 7.08
N GLU A 350 -5.35 14.18 7.81
CA GLU A 350 -5.44 14.19 9.27
C GLU A 350 -4.07 14.45 9.93
N PHE A 351 -3.00 13.84 9.39
CA PHE A 351 -1.62 14.13 9.79
C PHE A 351 -1.30 15.61 9.60
N CYS A 352 -1.55 16.16 8.39
CA CYS A 352 -1.28 17.55 8.08
C CYS A 352 -2.04 18.52 8.98
N LEU A 353 -3.29 18.23 9.30
CA LEU A 353 -4.07 19.09 10.19
C LEU A 353 -3.54 19.04 11.63
N GLY A 354 -3.16 17.86 12.13
CA GLY A 354 -2.47 17.69 13.42
C GLY A 354 -1.13 18.42 13.46
N LEU A 355 -0.34 18.31 12.39
CA LEU A 355 0.92 19.03 12.19
C LEU A 355 0.72 20.55 12.23
N ALA A 356 -0.24 21.09 11.43
CA ALA A 356 -0.50 22.53 11.38
C ALA A 356 -0.87 23.11 12.74
N VAL A 357 -1.78 22.43 13.45
CA VAL A 357 -2.19 22.84 14.81
C VAL A 357 -0.99 22.85 15.78
N ALA A 358 -0.10 21.86 15.72
CA ALA A 358 1.05 21.79 16.61
C ALA A 358 2.19 22.74 16.22
N LEU A 359 2.36 23.06 14.94
CA LEU A 359 3.36 24.03 14.47
C LEU A 359 2.99 25.48 14.87
N GLN A 360 1.69 25.79 15.00
CA GLN A 360 1.23 27.13 15.38
C GLN A 360 1.82 28.26 14.51
N GLY A 361 1.91 28.02 13.19
CA GLY A 361 2.47 28.99 12.27
C GLY A 361 3.97 29.22 12.39
N GLN A 362 4.73 28.21 12.86
CA GLN A 362 6.18 28.28 12.97
C GLN A 362 6.82 28.75 11.66
N ALA A 363 7.45 29.91 11.69
CA ALA A 363 8.17 30.45 10.54
C ALA A 363 9.30 29.50 10.08
N GLY A 364 9.49 29.40 8.76
CA GLY A 364 10.54 28.57 8.19
C GLY A 364 10.24 27.07 8.21
N VAL A 365 9.00 26.65 8.49
CA VAL A 365 8.60 25.23 8.49
C VAL A 365 7.41 25.01 7.56
N TRP A 366 7.58 24.10 6.60
CA TRP A 366 6.53 23.59 5.69
C TRP A 366 6.40 22.09 5.88
N GLY A 367 5.23 21.52 5.58
CA GLY A 367 5.01 20.09 5.64
C GLY A 367 4.12 19.61 4.51
N LEU A 368 4.37 18.41 4.02
CA LEU A 368 3.52 17.69 3.08
C LEU A 368 3.34 16.26 3.59
N ALA A 369 2.10 15.77 3.53
CA ALA A 369 1.84 14.35 3.64
C ALA A 369 0.89 13.93 2.52
N ALA A 370 1.16 12.78 1.90
CA ALA A 370 0.35 12.23 0.83
C ALA A 370 0.45 10.70 0.78
N ASP A 371 -0.66 10.03 0.45
CA ASP A 371 -0.66 8.61 0.10
C ASP A 371 -0.04 8.44 -1.29
N THR A 372 0.93 7.53 -1.42
CA THR A 372 1.64 7.33 -2.69
C THR A 372 0.79 6.69 -3.78
N ASP A 373 -0.38 6.12 -3.46
CA ASP A 373 -1.34 5.64 -4.45
C ASP A 373 -2.17 6.78 -5.10
N GLY A 374 -2.06 7.99 -4.55
CA GLY A 374 -2.70 9.20 -5.06
C GLY A 374 -4.07 9.49 -4.48
N ILE A 375 -4.53 8.70 -3.49
CA ILE A 375 -5.87 8.81 -2.91
C ILE A 375 -5.82 8.74 -1.38
N ASP A 376 -6.03 9.88 -0.73
CA ASP A 376 -6.12 9.95 0.73
C ASP A 376 -7.54 9.56 1.21
N GLY A 377 -7.69 8.29 1.58
CA GLY A 377 -8.99 7.73 1.97
C GLY A 377 -9.88 7.39 0.77
N VAL A 378 -10.89 8.22 0.49
CA VAL A 378 -11.87 8.02 -0.59
C VAL A 378 -12.09 9.26 -1.45
N GLU A 379 -11.40 10.35 -1.15
CA GLU A 379 -11.53 11.63 -1.86
C GLU A 379 -10.54 11.68 -3.06
N ASP A 380 -10.51 12.77 -3.80
CA ASP A 380 -9.73 12.92 -5.04
C ASP A 380 -8.31 13.47 -4.83
N ASN A 381 -7.93 13.75 -3.58
CA ASN A 381 -6.60 14.21 -3.21
C ASN A 381 -5.70 13.06 -2.74
N ALA A 382 -4.40 13.18 -2.96
CA ALA A 382 -3.39 12.31 -2.35
C ALA A 382 -3.08 12.69 -0.89
N GLY A 383 -3.28 13.96 -0.54
CA GLY A 383 -2.95 14.48 0.79
C GLY A 383 -3.08 15.99 0.86
N ALA A 384 -2.23 16.62 1.70
CA ALA A 384 -2.28 18.05 1.93
C ALA A 384 -0.90 18.67 2.18
N LEU A 385 -0.85 20.00 2.07
CA LEU A 385 0.30 20.84 2.31
C LEU A 385 0.05 21.75 3.51
N VAL A 386 1.04 21.89 4.39
CA VAL A 386 1.08 22.84 5.51
C VAL A 386 2.13 23.88 5.24
N THR A 387 1.75 25.15 5.38
CA THR A 387 2.62 26.32 5.20
C THR A 387 2.64 27.12 6.50
N PRO A 388 3.62 28.02 6.72
CA PRO A 388 3.65 28.86 7.93
C PRO A 388 2.39 29.73 8.12
N ASP A 389 1.70 30.06 7.05
CA ASP A 389 0.46 30.87 7.05
C ASP A 389 -0.83 30.04 7.07
N THR A 390 -0.78 28.71 7.11
CA THR A 390 -1.97 27.82 7.09
C THR A 390 -3.00 28.25 8.16
N LEU A 391 -2.59 28.45 9.39
CA LEU A 391 -3.52 28.80 10.48
C LEU A 391 -4.04 30.25 10.39
N SER A 392 -3.22 31.20 10.01
CA SER A 392 -3.68 32.59 9.82
C SER A 392 -4.67 32.73 8.65
N ARG A 393 -4.46 31.99 7.55
CA ARG A 393 -5.43 31.90 6.45
C ARG A 393 -6.72 31.24 6.89
N ALA A 394 -6.64 30.17 7.69
CA ALA A 394 -7.80 29.52 8.26
C ALA A 394 -8.62 30.46 9.16
N GLU A 395 -7.95 31.28 9.98
CA GLU A 395 -8.58 32.28 10.84
C GLU A 395 -9.34 33.34 10.02
N VAL A 396 -8.72 33.85 8.96
CA VAL A 396 -9.38 34.82 8.03
C VAL A 396 -10.65 34.23 7.42
N LEU A 397 -10.66 32.94 7.11
CA LEU A 397 -11.83 32.23 6.56
C LEU A 397 -12.81 31.76 7.66
N GLY A 398 -12.54 32.05 8.94
CA GLY A 398 -13.38 31.60 10.06
C GLY A 398 -13.35 30.11 10.31
N LEU A 399 -12.35 29.38 9.79
CA LEU A 399 -12.20 27.96 9.97
C LEU A 399 -11.57 27.68 11.36
N LYS A 400 -12.15 26.72 12.10
CA LYS A 400 -11.61 26.30 13.41
C LYS A 400 -10.94 24.93 13.27
N PRO A 401 -9.59 24.82 13.22
CA PRO A 401 -8.88 23.57 12.96
C PRO A 401 -9.29 22.42 13.91
N SER A 402 -9.50 22.72 15.20
CA SER A 402 -9.95 21.73 16.17
C SER A 402 -11.31 21.11 15.84
N ALA A 403 -12.24 21.91 15.34
CA ALA A 403 -13.56 21.43 14.94
C ALA A 403 -13.50 20.49 13.71
N TYR A 404 -12.54 20.70 12.82
CA TYR A 404 -12.29 19.81 11.67
C TYR A 404 -11.63 18.51 12.12
N LEU A 405 -10.64 18.56 13.04
CA LEU A 405 -10.05 17.37 13.66
C LEU A 405 -11.08 16.53 14.43
N ASP A 406 -12.01 17.16 15.16
CA ASP A 406 -13.04 16.46 15.92
C ASP A 406 -14.04 15.70 15.04
N ARG A 407 -14.20 16.13 13.78
CA ARG A 407 -15.10 15.51 12.79
C ARG A 407 -14.37 14.64 11.77
N ASN A 408 -13.03 14.52 11.84
CA ASN A 408 -12.20 13.89 10.81
C ASN A 408 -12.47 14.49 9.41
N ASP A 409 -12.45 15.84 9.30
CA ASP A 409 -12.87 16.60 8.11
C ASP A 409 -11.69 17.40 7.51
N SER A 410 -10.52 16.80 7.48
CA SER A 410 -9.28 17.44 7.00
C SER A 410 -9.35 17.81 5.51
N TYR A 411 -10.06 17.06 4.68
CA TYR A 411 -10.25 17.38 3.27
C TYR A 411 -10.85 18.77 3.09
N ARG A 412 -12.03 19.04 3.67
CA ARG A 412 -12.69 20.35 3.51
C ARG A 412 -11.89 21.50 4.12
N PHE A 413 -11.11 21.23 5.18
CA PHE A 413 -10.21 22.22 5.74
C PHE A 413 -9.15 22.67 4.74
N PHE A 414 -8.43 21.72 4.13
CA PHE A 414 -7.39 22.03 3.16
C PHE A 414 -7.93 22.43 1.78
N GLU A 415 -9.10 21.94 1.38
CA GLU A 415 -9.81 22.41 0.18
C GLU A 415 -10.11 23.90 0.26
N ALA A 416 -10.67 24.37 1.38
CA ALA A 416 -10.96 25.81 1.58
C ALA A 416 -9.70 26.69 1.61
N LEU A 417 -8.54 26.12 1.89
CA LEU A 417 -7.23 26.77 1.87
C LEU A 417 -6.49 26.60 0.53
N GLU A 418 -7.07 25.88 -0.44
CA GLU A 418 -6.38 25.51 -1.69
C GLU A 418 -5.03 24.80 -1.48
N ASN A 419 -4.95 24.02 -0.39
CA ASN A 419 -3.73 23.33 0.03
C ASN A 419 -3.79 21.80 -0.15
N LEU A 420 -4.77 21.29 -0.91
CA LEU A 420 -4.83 19.88 -1.27
C LEU A 420 -3.68 19.52 -2.24
N VAL A 421 -3.14 18.33 -2.07
CA VAL A 421 -2.23 17.69 -3.02
C VAL A 421 -3.07 16.77 -3.88
N VAL A 422 -3.29 17.14 -5.13
CA VAL A 422 -4.07 16.35 -6.09
C VAL A 422 -3.12 15.86 -7.16
N SER A 423 -2.91 14.54 -7.23
CA SER A 423 -2.07 13.86 -8.23
C SER A 423 -2.90 13.02 -9.21
N GLY A 424 -4.13 12.68 -8.83
CA GLY A 424 -4.86 11.55 -9.39
C GLY A 424 -4.21 10.21 -9.01
N PRO A 425 -4.79 9.07 -9.42
CA PRO A 425 -4.23 7.76 -9.16
C PRO A 425 -2.81 7.63 -9.74
N THR A 426 -1.84 7.26 -8.91
CA THR A 426 -0.44 7.08 -9.32
C THR A 426 -0.14 5.70 -9.88
N HIS A 427 -1.08 4.76 -9.71
CA HIS A 427 -0.98 3.37 -10.12
C HIS A 427 0.19 2.59 -9.49
N THR A 428 0.73 3.10 -8.38
CA THR A 428 1.66 2.40 -7.50
C THR A 428 1.20 2.53 -6.05
N ASN A 429 1.87 1.87 -5.11
CA ASN A 429 1.56 2.04 -3.68
C ASN A 429 2.75 1.58 -2.84
N VAL A 430 3.36 2.52 -2.12
CA VAL A 430 4.43 2.30 -1.15
C VAL A 430 4.13 3.06 0.16
N ASN A 431 2.87 3.05 0.58
CA ASN A 431 2.32 3.72 1.77
C ASN A 431 2.36 5.25 1.74
N ASP A 432 2.18 5.86 2.91
CA ASP A 432 2.21 7.31 3.07
C ASP A 432 3.62 7.85 2.88
N PHE A 433 3.72 9.01 2.27
CA PHE A 433 4.90 9.85 2.19
C PHE A 433 4.70 11.11 3.01
N ARG A 434 5.68 11.46 3.84
CA ARG A 434 5.66 12.67 4.66
C ARG A 434 7.00 13.38 4.56
N ALA A 435 6.97 14.69 4.34
CA ALA A 435 8.16 15.53 4.26
C ALA A 435 7.95 16.84 5.02
N LEU A 436 8.89 17.18 5.90
CA LEU A 436 8.96 18.46 6.59
C LEU A 436 10.19 19.21 6.10
N LEU A 437 10.01 20.41 5.57
CA LEU A 437 11.09 21.29 5.16
C LEU A 437 11.31 22.34 6.24
N VAL A 438 12.55 22.49 6.72
CA VAL A 438 12.95 23.44 7.76
C VAL A 438 14.08 24.32 7.24
N LEU A 439 13.85 25.63 7.19
CA LEU A 439 14.77 26.66 6.68
C LEU A 439 15.34 27.57 7.75
#